data_b2f9ef109b1fd6172d752cb0bbde282b
#
_entry.id   b2f9ef109b1fd6172d752cb0bbde282b
#
_cell.length_a   1.000
_cell.length_b   1.000
_cell.length_c   1.000
_cell.angle_alpha   90.00
_cell.angle_beta   90.00
_cell.angle_gamma   90.00
#
_symmetry.space_group_name_H-M   'P 1'
#
loop_
_entity.id
_entity.type
_entity.pdbx_description
1 polymer ?
#
loop_
_entity_poly.entity_id
_entity_poly.type
_entity_poly.pdbx_seq_one_letter_code
_entity_poly.pdbx_strand_id
1 'polypeptide(L)'
;MTSAEVTRRRLMGVALGALAGVAAGCSGGSGPVRRLRLATGPEGGPYNAFGRALAQAVAASGRRIEIVPVSTAASVDNLRKLDDGSVELALAMADAAEDAVLGRDTFPRPTVATALARVYVNYTHLLVRADGPVHSVRDLAGRPVAAGAAGSGVQVVAERVLRAAGLSGAPASQTAADERQLGLAPSVGALREGSIDALFWSGGVPTPALADLAREVPLRFLPLDAHVGALRERYGPVYTAVTLPSGVYGLTEPVGTIGVGNYLLARADVPQGAVRDLLQVVFDRWRDLLREVTAGARLEPRFAISTGEVPLHPGAVAHYRAVYG
;
A
#
# COMPACT_ATOMS: atom_id res chain seq x y z
N MET A 1 -93.18 4.71 17.40
CA MET A 1 -92.68 5.63 16.41
C MET A 1 -91.20 5.88 16.76
N THR A 2 -90.15 5.59 16.07
CA THR A 2 -89.86 4.79 14.86
C THR A 2 -88.36 4.54 14.85
N SER A 3 -88.07 3.34 14.68
CA SER A 3 -86.73 2.75 14.54
C SER A 3 -86.15 3.15 13.19
N ALA A 4 -85.26 4.13 13.08
CA ALA A 4 -84.57 4.47 11.80
C ALA A 4 -83.30 5.33 11.90
N GLU A 5 -82.75 5.69 13.05
CA GLU A 5 -81.53 6.58 13.11
C GLU A 5 -80.24 5.98 13.66
N VAL A 6 -80.19 4.68 13.92
CA VAL A 6 -78.98 4.08 14.54
C VAL A 6 -78.03 3.44 13.53
N THR A 7 -78.40 3.36 12.24
CA THR A 7 -77.59 2.52 11.26
C THR A 7 -76.57 3.32 10.40
N ARG A 8 -76.56 4.65 10.47
CA ARG A 8 -75.67 5.46 9.63
C ARG A 8 -74.33 5.92 10.30
N ARG A 9 -74.16 5.72 11.60
CA ARG A 9 -72.94 6.11 12.33
C ARG A 9 -71.91 5.00 12.52
N ARG A 10 -72.21 3.77 12.12
CA ARG A 10 -71.28 2.62 12.27
C ARG A 10 -70.56 2.17 10.97
N LEU A 11 -70.84 2.81 9.84
CA LEU A 11 -70.23 2.49 8.54
C LEU A 11 -69.12 3.43 8.09
N MET A 12 -68.82 4.52 8.85
CA MET A 12 -67.71 5.44 8.56
C MET A 12 -66.47 5.18 9.42
N GLY A 13 -66.49 4.19 10.32
CA GLY A 13 -65.34 3.89 11.22
C GLY A 13 -64.38 2.80 10.71
N VAL A 14 -64.68 2.13 9.60
CA VAL A 14 -63.83 0.97 9.12
C VAL A 14 -63.02 1.27 7.87
N ALA A 15 -63.21 2.43 7.21
CA ALA A 15 -62.48 2.78 5.98
C ALA A 15 -61.21 3.61 6.20
N LEU A 16 -60.87 4.05 7.43
CA LEU A 16 -59.65 4.82 7.75
C LEU A 16 -58.54 3.99 8.40
N GLY A 17 -58.73 2.70 8.65
CA GLY A 17 -57.75 1.80 9.29
C GLY A 17 -56.86 1.02 8.33
N ALA A 18 -57.07 1.07 7.01
CA ALA A 18 -56.38 0.20 6.04
C ALA A 18 -55.31 0.91 5.15
N LEU A 19 -55.05 2.20 5.37
CA LEU A 19 -54.06 2.96 4.60
C LEU A 19 -52.75 3.34 5.40
N ALA A 20 -52.60 2.90 6.64
CA ALA A 20 -51.42 3.16 7.48
C ALA A 20 -50.39 2.01 7.48
N GLY A 21 -50.57 0.99 6.63
CA GLY A 21 -49.78 -0.28 6.71
C GLY A 21 -48.75 -0.51 5.61
N VAL A 22 -48.44 0.44 4.70
CA VAL A 22 -47.55 0.20 3.55
C VAL A 22 -46.35 1.18 3.48
N ALA A 23 -46.09 1.96 4.53
CA ALA A 23 -44.93 2.87 4.58
C ALA A 23 -43.76 2.35 5.46
N ALA A 24 -43.69 1.03 5.73
CA ALA A 24 -42.62 0.42 6.55
C ALA A 24 -41.77 -0.55 5.73
N GLY A 25 -41.30 -0.13 4.56
CA GLY A 25 -40.58 -1.00 3.64
C GLY A 25 -39.38 -0.36 2.93
N CYS A 26 -38.75 0.66 3.52
CA CYS A 26 -37.44 1.17 3.06
C CYS A 26 -36.66 1.72 4.25
N SER A 27 -36.36 0.89 5.25
CA SER A 27 -35.28 1.22 6.19
C SER A 27 -33.94 0.84 5.56
N GLY A 28 -33.51 1.61 4.57
CA GLY A 28 -32.10 1.74 4.27
C GLY A 28 -31.42 2.14 5.57
N GLY A 29 -30.51 1.30 6.08
CA GLY A 29 -29.91 1.38 7.41
C GLY A 29 -29.50 2.82 7.78
N SER A 30 -30.16 3.41 8.76
CA SER A 30 -30.01 4.81 9.20
C SER A 30 -28.88 5.03 10.21
N GLY A 31 -27.72 4.36 10.07
CA GLY A 31 -26.56 4.60 10.91
C GLY A 31 -25.59 5.65 10.31
N PRO A 32 -24.70 6.27 11.07
CA PRO A 32 -23.74 7.24 10.58
C PRO A 32 -22.71 6.61 9.61
N VAL A 33 -22.23 7.40 8.63
CA VAL A 33 -21.11 7.00 7.76
C VAL A 33 -19.86 6.86 8.62
N ARG A 34 -19.17 5.73 8.51
CA ARG A 34 -17.92 5.51 9.23
C ARG A 34 -16.74 6.05 8.41
N ARG A 35 -16.08 7.03 8.98
CA ARG A 35 -14.87 7.62 8.41
C ARG A 35 -13.66 6.77 8.83
N LEU A 36 -12.82 6.36 7.85
CA LEU A 36 -11.59 5.60 8.03
C LEU A 36 -10.44 6.37 7.39
N ARG A 37 -9.48 6.81 8.20
CA ARG A 37 -8.26 7.47 7.72
C ARG A 37 -7.31 6.39 7.21
N LEU A 38 -6.81 6.56 5.99
CA LEU A 38 -5.86 5.66 5.34
C LEU A 38 -4.51 6.34 5.22
N ALA A 39 -3.52 5.90 5.98
CA ALA A 39 -2.14 6.33 5.81
C ALA A 39 -1.58 5.78 4.49
N THR A 40 -1.07 6.67 3.66
CA THR A 40 -0.63 6.38 2.29
C THR A 40 0.88 6.59 2.15
N GLY A 41 1.30 7.59 1.43
CA GLY A 41 2.68 8.00 1.19
C GLY A 41 2.70 9.44 0.70
N PRO A 42 3.85 9.92 0.25
CA PRO A 42 3.98 11.27 -0.27
C PRO A 42 3.09 11.45 -1.52
N GLU A 43 2.71 12.70 -1.76
CA GLU A 43 1.99 13.07 -2.98
C GLU A 43 2.76 12.64 -4.23
N GLY A 44 2.04 12.20 -5.25
CA GLY A 44 2.62 11.64 -6.48
C GLY A 44 3.18 10.21 -6.34
N GLY A 45 3.22 9.65 -5.14
CA GLY A 45 3.63 8.27 -4.91
C GLY A 45 2.51 7.25 -5.14
N PRO A 46 2.85 5.96 -5.35
CA PRO A 46 1.89 4.91 -5.66
C PRO A 46 0.86 4.67 -4.54
N TYR A 47 1.23 4.79 -3.27
CA TYR A 47 0.29 4.68 -2.16
C TYR A 47 -0.72 5.82 -2.14
N ASN A 48 -0.29 7.04 -2.47
CA ASN A 48 -1.19 8.18 -2.55
C ASN A 48 -2.18 8.02 -3.72
N ALA A 49 -1.72 7.57 -4.90
CA ALA A 49 -2.57 7.24 -6.04
C ALA A 49 -3.60 6.16 -5.69
N PHE A 50 -3.17 5.05 -5.09
CA PHE A 50 -4.07 3.98 -4.63
C PHE A 50 -5.09 4.49 -3.61
N GLY A 51 -4.67 5.26 -2.62
CA GLY A 51 -5.55 5.80 -1.58
C GLY A 51 -6.64 6.72 -2.12
N ARG A 52 -6.28 7.60 -3.07
CA ARG A 52 -7.26 8.46 -3.75
C ARG A 52 -8.26 7.65 -4.58
N ALA A 53 -7.77 6.69 -5.37
CA ALA A 53 -8.63 5.82 -6.15
C ALA A 53 -9.58 5.00 -5.26
N LEU A 54 -9.09 4.48 -4.12
CA LEU A 54 -9.91 3.76 -3.15
C LEU A 54 -10.98 4.66 -2.52
N ALA A 55 -10.63 5.90 -2.14
CA ALA A 55 -11.59 6.86 -1.61
C ALA A 55 -12.72 7.16 -2.62
N GLN A 56 -12.38 7.36 -3.89
CA GLN A 56 -13.35 7.56 -4.97
C GLN A 56 -14.22 6.33 -5.19
N ALA A 57 -13.64 5.13 -5.24
CA ALA A 57 -14.36 3.88 -5.43
C ALA A 57 -15.34 3.60 -4.29
N VAL A 58 -14.92 3.85 -3.04
CA VAL A 58 -15.77 3.71 -1.85
C VAL A 58 -16.91 4.72 -1.87
N ALA A 59 -16.64 5.99 -2.17
CA ALA A 59 -17.69 7.02 -2.28
C ALA A 59 -18.74 6.66 -3.35
N ALA A 60 -18.31 6.11 -4.49
CA ALA A 60 -19.19 5.67 -5.56
C ALA A 60 -19.98 4.38 -5.26
N SER A 61 -19.57 3.62 -4.24
CA SER A 61 -20.18 2.32 -3.92
C SER A 61 -21.51 2.40 -3.17
N GLY A 62 -21.87 3.57 -2.64
CA GLY A 62 -23.03 3.75 -1.76
C GLY A 62 -22.93 3.06 -0.39
N ARG A 63 -21.77 2.51 -0.04
CA ARG A 63 -21.52 1.90 1.27
C ARG A 63 -21.35 2.96 2.34
N ARG A 64 -21.60 2.57 3.59
CA ARG A 64 -21.60 3.50 4.74
C ARG A 64 -20.21 3.66 5.35
N ILE A 65 -19.20 3.71 4.53
CA ILE A 65 -17.81 3.99 4.87
C ILE A 65 -17.29 5.13 4.00
N GLU A 66 -16.40 5.92 4.53
CA GLU A 66 -15.67 6.99 3.85
C GLU A 66 -14.18 6.75 4.07
N ILE A 67 -13.38 6.76 3.01
CA ILE A 67 -11.92 6.68 3.11
C ILE A 67 -11.34 8.08 3.00
N VAL A 68 -10.51 8.45 3.99
CA VAL A 68 -9.80 9.73 4.02
C VAL A 68 -8.30 9.45 3.89
N PRO A 69 -7.71 9.62 2.68
CA PRO A 69 -6.28 9.45 2.49
C PRO A 69 -5.48 10.48 3.31
N VAL A 70 -4.43 10.02 3.98
CA VAL A 70 -3.48 10.83 4.77
C VAL A 70 -2.09 10.66 4.16
N SER A 71 -1.49 11.75 3.70
CA SER A 71 -0.12 11.75 3.20
C SER A 71 0.89 11.57 4.34
N THR A 72 1.92 10.77 4.11
CA THR A 72 2.91 10.34 5.11
C THR A 72 4.27 10.12 4.47
N ALA A 73 5.27 9.69 5.26
CA ALA A 73 6.55 9.22 4.74
C ALA A 73 6.51 7.80 4.15
N ALA A 74 5.39 7.10 4.21
CA ALA A 74 5.09 5.74 3.77
C ALA A 74 5.28 4.65 4.85
N SER A 75 5.75 3.44 4.50
CA SER A 75 5.50 2.18 5.23
C SER A 75 5.74 2.21 6.74
N VAL A 76 6.90 2.63 7.21
CA VAL A 76 7.22 2.63 8.66
C VAL A 76 6.42 3.70 9.40
N ASP A 77 6.29 4.90 8.81
CA ASP A 77 5.47 5.97 9.37
C ASP A 77 3.99 5.56 9.42
N ASN A 78 3.49 4.89 8.37
CA ASN A 78 2.12 4.38 8.31
C ASN A 78 1.83 3.36 9.42
N LEU A 79 2.75 2.43 9.65
CA LEU A 79 2.62 1.41 10.69
C LEU A 79 2.65 2.02 12.10
N ARG A 80 3.49 3.05 12.32
CA ARG A 80 3.50 3.80 13.58
C ARG A 80 2.18 4.53 13.82
N LYS A 81 1.63 5.20 12.78
CA LYS A 81 0.33 5.88 12.84
C LYS A 81 -0.83 4.91 13.05
N LEU A 82 -0.72 3.69 12.51
CA LEU A 82 -1.69 2.63 12.76
C LEU A 82 -1.64 2.18 14.22
N ASP A 83 -0.44 2.00 14.77
CA ASP A 83 -0.22 1.55 16.16
C ASP A 83 -0.65 2.59 17.21
N ASP A 84 -0.38 3.88 16.96
CA ASP A 84 -0.77 4.98 17.87
C ASP A 84 -2.25 5.41 17.74
N GLY A 85 -2.98 4.87 16.76
CA GLY A 85 -4.39 5.17 16.54
C GLY A 85 -4.66 6.46 15.75
N SER A 86 -3.63 7.09 15.19
CA SER A 86 -3.78 8.27 14.33
C SER A 86 -4.51 7.96 13.02
N VAL A 87 -4.49 6.68 12.59
CA VAL A 87 -5.23 6.19 11.42
C VAL A 87 -5.86 4.82 11.69
N GLU A 88 -6.91 4.48 10.95
CA GLU A 88 -7.60 3.18 11.01
C GLU A 88 -7.05 2.18 9.99
N LEU A 89 -6.51 2.69 8.87
CA LEU A 89 -6.00 1.90 7.75
C LEU A 89 -4.62 2.39 7.35
N ALA A 90 -3.81 1.49 6.78
CA ALA A 90 -2.47 1.81 6.30
C ALA A 90 -2.10 1.01 5.05
N LEU A 91 -1.25 1.58 4.20
CA LEU A 91 -0.51 0.86 3.17
C LEU A 91 0.94 0.70 3.63
N ALA A 92 1.47 -0.51 3.54
CA ALA A 92 2.87 -0.77 3.88
C ALA A 92 3.47 -1.89 3.02
N MET A 93 4.77 -1.83 2.79
CA MET A 93 5.53 -2.94 2.23
C MET A 93 5.54 -4.11 3.23
N ALA A 94 5.51 -5.33 2.70
CA ALA A 94 5.39 -6.56 3.47
C ALA A 94 6.52 -6.74 4.50
N ASP A 95 7.74 -6.39 4.13
CA ASP A 95 8.91 -6.47 5.00
C ASP A 95 8.79 -5.55 6.23
N ALA A 96 8.40 -4.29 6.04
CA ALA A 96 8.14 -3.36 7.13
C ALA A 96 6.94 -3.79 7.98
N ALA A 97 5.89 -4.36 7.36
CA ALA A 97 4.71 -4.83 8.07
C ALA A 97 5.01 -6.05 8.95
N GLU A 98 5.83 -6.99 8.46
CA GLU A 98 6.29 -8.14 9.27
C GLU A 98 7.18 -7.68 10.44
N ASP A 99 8.11 -6.76 10.21
CA ASP A 99 8.90 -6.17 11.31
C ASP A 99 8.01 -5.55 12.37
N ALA A 100 6.97 -4.83 11.95
CA ALA A 100 6.07 -4.16 12.87
C ALA A 100 5.30 -5.17 13.75
N VAL A 101 4.72 -6.21 13.17
CA VAL A 101 3.96 -7.21 13.96
C VAL A 101 4.85 -8.12 14.79
N LEU A 102 6.12 -8.26 14.43
CA LEU A 102 7.09 -9.07 15.16
C LEU A 102 7.96 -8.25 16.15
N GLY A 103 7.84 -6.92 16.14
CA GLY A 103 8.65 -6.03 16.99
C GLY A 103 10.14 -6.11 16.64
N ARG A 104 10.48 -5.95 15.34
CA ARG A 104 11.85 -6.05 14.84
C ARG A 104 12.36 -4.72 14.26
N ASP A 105 13.66 -4.62 14.08
CA ASP A 105 14.35 -3.47 13.46
C ASP A 105 13.90 -2.12 14.07
N THR A 106 13.13 -1.34 13.33
CA THR A 106 12.67 0.00 13.75
C THR A 106 11.47 -0.03 14.71
N PHE A 107 10.95 -1.20 15.05
CA PHE A 107 9.80 -1.38 15.93
C PHE A 107 10.24 -2.05 17.24
N PRO A 108 10.25 -1.30 18.39
CA PRO A 108 10.77 -1.81 19.66
C PRO A 108 9.82 -2.84 20.32
N ARG A 109 8.60 -2.98 19.80
CA ARG A 109 7.58 -3.94 20.26
C ARG A 109 6.64 -4.30 19.12
N PRO A 110 5.96 -5.45 19.19
CA PRO A 110 4.91 -5.81 18.23
C PRO A 110 3.78 -4.78 18.18
N THR A 111 3.31 -4.50 16.97
CA THR A 111 2.17 -3.60 16.71
C THR A 111 0.86 -4.39 16.53
N VAL A 112 -0.27 -3.70 16.63
CA VAL A 112 -1.62 -4.28 16.49
C VAL A 112 -2.13 -4.29 15.03
N ALA A 113 -1.24 -4.24 14.05
CA ALA A 113 -1.59 -4.25 12.65
C ALA A 113 -2.14 -5.62 12.21
N THR A 114 -3.22 -5.59 11.40
CA THR A 114 -3.80 -6.78 10.77
C THR A 114 -3.93 -6.55 9.26
N ALA A 115 -3.77 -7.60 8.47
CA ALA A 115 -3.84 -7.50 7.02
C ALA A 115 -5.29 -7.64 6.52
N LEU A 116 -5.63 -6.81 5.54
CA LEU A 116 -6.85 -6.94 4.75
C LEU A 116 -6.58 -7.66 3.44
N ALA A 117 -5.52 -7.27 2.73
CA ALA A 117 -5.12 -7.86 1.47
C ALA A 117 -3.67 -7.53 1.13
N ARG A 118 -2.97 -8.43 0.45
CA ARG A 118 -1.83 -8.09 -0.38
C ARG A 118 -2.35 -7.52 -1.69
N VAL A 119 -2.00 -6.27 -1.99
CA VAL A 119 -2.65 -5.52 -3.08
C VAL A 119 -1.84 -5.48 -4.38
N TYR A 120 -0.52 -5.35 -4.31
CA TYR A 120 0.37 -5.39 -5.47
C TYR A 120 1.83 -5.61 -5.03
N VAL A 121 2.76 -5.68 -5.97
CA VAL A 121 4.19 -5.84 -5.73
C VAL A 121 4.92 -4.58 -6.15
N ASN A 122 5.77 -4.04 -5.28
CA ASN A 122 6.77 -3.05 -5.64
C ASN A 122 8.00 -3.74 -6.22
N TYR A 123 8.60 -3.09 -7.20
CA TYR A 123 9.90 -3.43 -7.76
C TYR A 123 10.95 -2.49 -7.19
N THR A 124 12.03 -3.03 -6.65
CA THR A 124 13.13 -2.22 -6.12
C THR A 124 14.07 -1.85 -7.26
N HIS A 125 14.23 -0.57 -7.51
CA HIS A 125 15.13 -0.02 -8.50
C HIS A 125 16.39 0.46 -7.78
N LEU A 126 17.54 0.15 -8.33
CA LEU A 126 18.81 0.82 -8.02
C LEU A 126 19.33 1.40 -9.32
N LEU A 127 19.32 2.71 -9.42
CA LEU A 127 19.73 3.40 -10.64
C LEU A 127 20.86 4.35 -10.38
N VAL A 128 21.73 4.46 -11.39
CA VAL A 128 22.92 5.30 -11.41
C VAL A 128 22.99 6.01 -12.78
N ARG A 129 23.81 7.04 -12.90
CA ARG A 129 24.12 7.61 -14.22
C ARG A 129 24.93 6.58 -15.03
N ALA A 130 24.59 6.40 -16.32
CA ALA A 130 25.26 5.42 -17.17
C ALA A 130 26.70 5.79 -17.49
N ASP A 131 27.01 7.11 -17.49
CA ASP A 131 28.35 7.67 -17.69
C ASP A 131 29.18 7.74 -16.39
N GLY A 132 28.61 7.35 -15.25
CA GLY A 132 29.27 7.34 -13.96
C GLY A 132 30.09 6.07 -13.68
N PRO A 133 30.86 6.10 -12.59
CA PRO A 133 31.82 5.01 -12.25
C PRO A 133 31.16 3.80 -11.56
N VAL A 134 29.86 3.84 -11.26
CA VAL A 134 29.15 2.80 -10.52
C VAL A 134 28.56 1.76 -11.48
N HIS A 135 29.02 0.51 -11.39
CA HIS A 135 28.63 -0.60 -12.24
C HIS A 135 28.01 -1.77 -11.47
N SER A 136 28.19 -1.78 -10.15
CA SER A 136 27.65 -2.80 -9.24
C SER A 136 27.28 -2.20 -7.89
N VAL A 137 26.54 -2.94 -7.07
CA VAL A 137 26.19 -2.53 -5.69
C VAL A 137 27.46 -2.28 -4.86
N ARG A 138 28.53 -3.05 -5.08
CA ARG A 138 29.81 -2.92 -4.34
C ARG A 138 30.52 -1.59 -4.60
N ASP A 139 30.31 -0.98 -5.77
CA ASP A 139 30.91 0.29 -6.13
C ASP A 139 30.29 1.48 -5.37
N LEU A 140 29.25 1.23 -4.57
CA LEU A 140 28.62 2.25 -3.70
C LEU A 140 29.42 2.53 -2.41
N ALA A 141 30.50 1.79 -2.15
CA ALA A 141 31.38 2.06 -1.00
C ALA A 141 31.89 3.49 -1.01
N GLY A 142 31.66 4.24 0.08
CA GLY A 142 32.06 5.64 0.26
C GLY A 142 31.30 6.66 -0.62
N ARG A 143 30.28 6.23 -1.37
CA ARG A 143 29.53 7.09 -2.29
C ARG A 143 28.21 7.58 -1.71
N PRO A 144 27.77 8.81 -2.06
CA PRO A 144 26.47 9.31 -1.68
C PRO A 144 25.36 8.59 -2.44
N VAL A 145 24.46 7.94 -1.66
CA VAL A 145 23.36 7.09 -2.14
C VAL A 145 22.05 7.56 -1.54
N ALA A 146 21.05 7.90 -2.37
CA ALA A 146 19.70 8.12 -1.88
C ALA A 146 19.05 6.79 -1.52
N ALA A 147 18.90 6.54 -0.23
CA ALA A 147 18.37 5.28 0.33
C ALA A 147 16.87 5.35 0.67
N GLY A 148 16.15 6.34 0.15
CA GLY A 148 14.72 6.57 0.46
C GLY A 148 14.50 7.57 1.59
N ALA A 149 13.28 8.09 1.70
CA ALA A 149 12.91 9.01 2.78
C ALA A 149 12.95 8.30 4.14
N ALA A 150 13.26 9.07 5.19
CA ALA A 150 13.20 8.57 6.56
C ALA A 150 11.81 7.98 6.87
N GLY A 151 11.75 6.78 7.42
CA GLY A 151 10.50 6.10 7.74
C GLY A 151 9.75 5.51 6.54
N SER A 152 10.37 5.43 5.36
CA SER A 152 9.80 4.78 4.19
C SER A 152 10.17 3.30 4.10
N GLY A 153 9.38 2.51 3.36
CA GLY A 153 9.74 1.14 3.01
C GLY A 153 10.91 1.06 2.04
N VAL A 154 11.17 2.12 1.26
CA VAL A 154 12.37 2.21 0.41
C VAL A 154 13.63 2.20 1.27
N GLN A 155 13.64 2.96 2.37
CA GLN A 155 14.74 2.96 3.32
C GLN A 155 15.01 1.56 3.87
N VAL A 156 13.97 0.83 4.29
CA VAL A 156 14.10 -0.54 4.82
C VAL A 156 14.78 -1.46 3.81
N VAL A 157 14.31 -1.51 2.57
CA VAL A 157 14.88 -2.41 1.56
C VAL A 157 16.29 -1.96 1.13
N ALA A 158 16.55 -0.67 1.01
CA ALA A 158 17.86 -0.12 0.65
C ALA A 158 18.92 -0.49 1.70
N GLU A 159 18.66 -0.23 2.99
CA GLU A 159 19.54 -0.61 4.10
C GLU A 159 19.82 -2.11 4.14
N ARG A 160 18.81 -2.94 3.85
CA ARG A 160 18.96 -4.41 3.82
C ARG A 160 19.82 -4.88 2.65
N VAL A 161 19.65 -4.29 1.47
CA VAL A 161 20.50 -4.57 0.30
C VAL A 161 21.94 -4.13 0.57
N LEU A 162 22.15 -2.92 1.07
CA LEU A 162 23.49 -2.43 1.42
C LEU A 162 24.16 -3.30 2.49
N ARG A 163 23.40 -3.73 3.50
CA ARG A 163 23.88 -4.65 4.54
C ARG A 163 24.26 -6.01 3.95
N ALA A 164 23.44 -6.57 3.06
CA ALA A 164 23.72 -7.84 2.36
C ALA A 164 24.95 -7.74 1.44
N ALA A 165 25.25 -6.54 0.93
CA ALA A 165 26.45 -6.27 0.13
C ALA A 165 27.70 -5.93 0.97
N GLY A 166 27.59 -5.88 2.31
CA GLY A 166 28.68 -5.50 3.21
C GLY A 166 29.00 -4.00 3.25
N LEU A 167 28.03 -3.16 2.83
CA LEU A 167 28.19 -1.70 2.70
C LEU A 167 27.51 -0.92 3.82
N SER A 168 27.01 -1.58 4.86
CA SER A 168 26.47 -0.95 6.07
C SER A 168 27.54 -0.82 7.13
N GLY A 169 27.61 0.32 7.81
CA GLY A 169 28.58 0.55 8.89
C GLY A 169 28.50 1.97 9.45
N ALA A 170 29.46 2.33 10.29
CA ALA A 170 29.55 3.70 10.78
C ALA A 170 29.75 4.68 9.61
N PRO A 171 29.15 5.87 9.63
CA PRO A 171 29.22 6.86 8.55
C PRO A 171 30.65 7.29 8.11
N ALA A 172 31.66 7.02 8.96
CA ALA A 172 33.04 7.30 8.68
C ALA A 172 33.83 6.09 8.09
N SER A 173 33.16 4.94 7.87
CA SER A 173 33.81 3.77 7.26
C SER A 173 33.95 3.98 5.76
N GLN A 174 35.18 3.88 5.23
CA GLN A 174 35.41 3.95 3.77
C GLN A 174 34.74 2.79 2.99
N THR A 175 34.23 1.79 3.67
CA THR A 175 33.54 0.65 3.10
C THR A 175 32.02 0.76 3.14
N ALA A 176 31.45 1.67 3.93
CA ALA A 176 30.02 1.93 3.98
C ALA A 176 29.58 2.91 2.88
N ALA A 177 28.36 2.75 2.37
CA ALA A 177 27.73 3.78 1.55
C ALA A 177 27.39 5.01 2.40
N ASP A 178 27.47 6.23 1.80
CA ASP A 178 26.99 7.47 2.43
C ASP A 178 25.50 7.61 2.16
N GLU A 179 24.67 7.05 3.06
CA GLU A 179 23.22 6.95 2.89
C GLU A 179 22.55 8.33 3.12
N ARG A 180 21.85 8.81 2.10
CA ARG A 180 21.05 10.03 2.14
C ARG A 180 19.57 9.69 2.20
N GLN A 181 18.87 10.15 3.23
CA GLN A 181 17.44 9.93 3.43
C GLN A 181 16.60 10.91 2.58
N LEU A 182 16.54 10.67 1.28
CA LEU A 182 15.84 11.48 0.31
C LEU A 182 14.61 10.77 -0.25
N GLY A 183 13.47 11.47 -0.32
CA GLY A 183 12.28 10.99 -1.06
C GLY A 183 12.51 10.99 -2.58
N LEU A 184 11.56 10.43 -3.36
CA LEU A 184 11.72 10.24 -4.79
C LEU A 184 12.09 11.52 -5.55
N ALA A 185 11.32 12.58 -5.40
CA ALA A 185 11.55 13.81 -6.17
C ALA A 185 12.90 14.49 -5.85
N PRO A 186 13.30 14.67 -4.58
CA PRO A 186 14.65 15.14 -4.23
C PRO A 186 15.76 14.20 -4.74
N SER A 187 15.56 12.88 -4.69
CA SER A 187 16.55 11.91 -5.19
C SER A 187 16.75 12.00 -6.70
N VAL A 188 15.65 12.16 -7.46
CA VAL A 188 15.69 12.38 -8.91
C VAL A 188 16.45 13.65 -9.25
N GLY A 189 16.20 14.77 -8.55
CA GLY A 189 16.95 16.02 -8.70
C GLY A 189 18.43 15.83 -8.40
N ALA A 190 18.75 15.23 -7.27
CA ALA A 190 20.13 15.01 -6.83
C ALA A 190 20.93 14.09 -7.80
N LEU A 191 20.31 13.05 -8.34
CA LEU A 191 20.96 12.18 -9.34
C LEU A 191 21.17 12.91 -10.68
N ARG A 192 20.19 13.74 -11.10
CA ARG A 192 20.32 14.59 -12.29
C ARG A 192 21.49 15.56 -12.18
N GLU A 193 21.63 16.20 -11.03
CA GLU A 193 22.67 17.18 -10.73
C GLU A 193 24.05 16.55 -10.41
N GLY A 194 24.10 15.22 -10.19
CA GLY A 194 25.32 14.51 -9.83
C GLY A 194 25.76 14.73 -8.37
N SER A 195 24.86 15.19 -7.49
CA SER A 195 25.14 15.34 -6.05
C SER A 195 24.98 14.02 -5.27
N ILE A 196 24.41 12.98 -5.90
CA ILE A 196 24.43 11.58 -5.48
C ILE A 196 24.87 10.69 -6.64
N ASP A 197 25.47 9.54 -6.33
CA ASP A 197 25.93 8.56 -7.32
C ASP A 197 24.88 7.49 -7.63
N ALA A 198 23.97 7.23 -6.69
CA ALA A 198 22.94 6.21 -6.84
C ALA A 198 21.63 6.58 -6.12
N LEU A 199 20.54 6.01 -6.62
CA LEU A 199 19.19 6.18 -6.09
C LEU A 199 18.51 4.83 -5.93
N PHE A 200 18.06 4.51 -4.70
CA PHE A 200 17.11 3.44 -4.45
C PHE A 200 15.68 3.94 -4.54
N TRP A 201 14.83 3.17 -5.21
CA TRP A 201 13.39 3.36 -5.26
C TRP A 201 12.67 2.01 -5.21
N SER A 202 11.54 1.94 -4.54
CA SER A 202 10.67 0.76 -4.55
C SER A 202 9.24 1.18 -4.87
N GLY A 203 8.76 0.79 -6.04
CA GLY A 203 7.46 1.23 -6.54
C GLY A 203 6.97 0.44 -7.75
N GLY A 204 5.92 0.94 -8.39
CA GLY A 204 5.38 0.37 -9.63
C GLY A 204 6.28 0.59 -10.84
N VAL A 205 6.08 -0.19 -11.87
CA VAL A 205 6.81 -0.14 -13.13
C VAL A 205 5.83 0.15 -14.27
N PRO A 206 6.05 1.23 -15.06
CA PRO A 206 7.02 2.30 -14.84
C PRO A 206 6.63 3.26 -13.70
N THR A 207 7.62 3.80 -12.99
CA THR A 207 7.42 4.96 -12.11
C THR A 207 7.59 6.24 -12.94
N PRO A 208 6.60 7.14 -13.03
CA PRO A 208 6.65 8.29 -13.95
C PRO A 208 7.89 9.17 -13.79
N ALA A 209 8.26 9.54 -12.54
CA ALA A 209 9.43 10.39 -12.30
C ALA A 209 10.75 9.76 -12.75
N LEU A 210 10.87 8.43 -12.70
CA LEU A 210 12.04 7.72 -13.22
C LEU A 210 12.01 7.61 -14.75
N ALA A 211 10.82 7.47 -15.34
CA ALA A 211 10.67 7.48 -16.79
C ALA A 211 11.00 8.85 -17.39
N ASP A 212 10.65 9.94 -16.67
CA ASP A 212 11.00 11.30 -17.06
C ASP A 212 12.52 11.51 -16.98
N LEU A 213 13.14 11.12 -15.86
CA LEU A 213 14.59 11.21 -15.69
C LEU A 213 15.35 10.41 -16.75
N ALA A 214 14.88 9.21 -17.12
CA ALA A 214 15.51 8.36 -18.13
C ALA A 214 15.49 8.99 -19.56
N ARG A 215 14.59 9.95 -19.83
CA ARG A 215 14.59 10.72 -21.09
C ARG A 215 15.58 11.89 -21.09
N GLU A 216 15.96 12.37 -19.89
CA GLU A 216 16.84 13.52 -19.72
C GLU A 216 18.30 13.11 -19.50
N VAL A 217 18.53 12.00 -18.80
CA VAL A 217 19.86 11.53 -18.40
C VAL A 217 20.02 10.06 -18.74
N PRO A 218 21.12 9.64 -19.38
CA PRO A 218 21.42 8.21 -19.57
C PRO A 218 21.54 7.50 -18.22
N LEU A 219 20.67 6.51 -17.98
CA LEU A 219 20.62 5.75 -16.74
C LEU A 219 21.06 4.31 -16.93
N ARG A 220 21.67 3.74 -15.90
CA ARG A 220 21.91 2.31 -15.73
C ARG A 220 21.14 1.83 -14.53
N PHE A 221 20.36 0.74 -14.70
CA PHE A 221 19.70 0.05 -13.61
C PHE A 221 20.58 -1.15 -13.19
N LEU A 222 20.96 -1.19 -11.91
CA LEU A 222 21.82 -2.24 -11.40
C LEU A 222 20.98 -3.44 -10.96
N PRO A 223 21.38 -4.68 -11.32
CA PRO A 223 20.67 -5.89 -10.90
C PRO A 223 20.77 -6.10 -9.40
N LEU A 224 19.66 -6.51 -8.78
CA LEU A 224 19.54 -6.77 -7.34
C LEU A 224 19.09 -8.19 -7.01
N ASP A 225 18.69 -8.99 -8.00
CA ASP A 225 18.16 -10.34 -7.82
C ASP A 225 19.12 -11.29 -7.12
N ALA A 226 20.44 -11.12 -7.30
CA ALA A 226 21.47 -11.88 -6.59
C ALA A 226 21.42 -11.74 -5.06
N HIS A 227 20.83 -10.64 -4.54
CA HIS A 227 20.69 -10.39 -3.10
C HIS A 227 19.45 -11.06 -2.49
N VAL A 228 18.49 -11.53 -3.30
CA VAL A 228 17.22 -12.11 -2.81
C VAL A 228 17.45 -13.29 -1.87
N GLY A 229 18.40 -14.17 -2.18
CA GLY A 229 18.73 -15.31 -1.32
C GLY A 229 19.12 -14.90 0.10
N ALA A 230 20.09 -14.00 0.24
CA ALA A 230 20.56 -13.48 1.52
C ALA A 230 19.47 -12.69 2.29
N LEU A 231 18.65 -11.94 1.57
CA LEU A 231 17.52 -11.23 2.19
C LEU A 231 16.47 -12.19 2.74
N ARG A 232 16.14 -13.24 1.99
CA ARG A 232 15.16 -14.26 2.44
C ARG A 232 15.66 -15.05 3.64
N GLU A 233 16.93 -15.41 3.65
CA GLU A 233 17.55 -16.14 4.77
C GLU A 233 17.46 -15.32 6.07
N ARG A 234 17.70 -14.00 5.97
CA ARG A 234 17.77 -13.14 7.16
C ARG A 234 16.41 -12.56 7.59
N TYR A 235 15.53 -12.22 6.64
CA TYR A 235 14.32 -11.43 6.88
C TYR A 235 13.04 -12.14 6.49
N GLY A 236 13.09 -13.36 5.96
CA GLY A 236 11.92 -14.15 5.60
C GLY A 236 11.52 -14.07 4.12
N PRO A 237 10.45 -14.78 3.74
CA PRO A 237 10.08 -15.05 2.35
C PRO A 237 9.44 -13.87 1.60
N VAL A 238 9.31 -12.69 2.22
CA VAL A 238 8.67 -11.51 1.63
C VAL A 238 9.40 -10.94 0.41
N TYR A 239 10.69 -11.28 0.24
CA TYR A 239 11.50 -10.88 -0.89
C TYR A 239 11.39 -11.89 -2.02
N THR A 240 11.10 -11.41 -3.24
CA THR A 240 11.01 -12.26 -4.44
C THR A 240 11.88 -11.73 -5.56
N ALA A 241 12.48 -12.62 -6.35
CA ALA A 241 13.13 -12.20 -7.58
C ALA A 241 12.05 -11.81 -8.60
N VAL A 242 12.20 -10.61 -9.16
CA VAL A 242 11.35 -10.07 -10.23
C VAL A 242 12.22 -9.40 -11.27
N THR A 243 11.64 -8.98 -12.38
CA THR A 243 12.40 -8.42 -13.50
C THR A 243 11.79 -7.11 -13.98
N LEU A 244 12.61 -6.07 -14.09
CA LEU A 244 12.28 -4.86 -14.85
C LEU A 244 12.31 -5.23 -16.35
N PRO A 245 11.20 -5.12 -17.08
CA PRO A 245 11.16 -5.57 -18.47
C PRO A 245 11.94 -4.62 -19.40
N SER A 246 12.43 -5.16 -20.50
CA SER A 246 12.95 -4.34 -21.61
C SER A 246 11.88 -3.37 -22.12
N GLY A 247 12.31 -2.24 -22.68
CA GLY A 247 11.43 -1.17 -23.16
C GLY A 247 10.97 -0.18 -22.08
N VAL A 248 11.06 -0.54 -20.81
CA VAL A 248 10.78 0.39 -19.69
C VAL A 248 12.04 1.20 -19.39
N TYR A 249 11.91 2.50 -19.17
CA TYR A 249 13.03 3.43 -18.89
C TYR A 249 14.15 3.43 -19.93
N GLY A 250 13.87 2.98 -21.17
CA GLY A 250 14.90 2.84 -22.21
C GLY A 250 15.79 1.59 -22.07
N LEU A 251 15.44 0.65 -21.18
CA LEU A 251 16.17 -0.61 -21.03
C LEU A 251 16.12 -1.42 -22.33
N THR A 252 17.27 -1.82 -22.86
CA THR A 252 17.39 -2.73 -24.02
C THR A 252 17.22 -4.18 -23.61
N GLU A 253 17.69 -4.53 -22.41
CA GLU A 253 17.62 -5.87 -21.83
C GLU A 253 16.87 -5.84 -20.50
N PRO A 254 16.20 -6.94 -20.10
CA PRO A 254 15.56 -7.03 -18.80
C PRO A 254 16.60 -7.03 -17.66
N VAL A 255 16.23 -6.41 -16.51
CA VAL A 255 17.13 -6.32 -15.33
C VAL A 255 16.47 -7.04 -14.16
N GLY A 256 17.17 -8.04 -13.61
CA GLY A 256 16.75 -8.76 -12.40
C GLY A 256 16.74 -7.85 -11.18
N THR A 257 15.69 -7.91 -10.37
CA THR A 257 15.57 -7.08 -9.17
C THR A 257 14.76 -7.75 -8.07
N ILE A 258 14.48 -7.00 -7.00
CA ILE A 258 13.77 -7.45 -5.80
C ILE A 258 12.33 -6.96 -5.87
N GLY A 259 11.39 -7.90 -5.71
CA GLY A 259 9.98 -7.62 -5.52
C GLY A 259 9.58 -7.73 -4.05
N VAL A 260 8.80 -6.75 -3.56
CA VAL A 260 8.22 -6.77 -2.21
C VAL A 260 6.73 -6.50 -2.31
N GLY A 261 5.91 -7.37 -1.69
CA GLY A 261 4.45 -7.19 -1.65
C GLY A 261 4.05 -5.93 -0.88
N ASN A 262 2.91 -5.36 -1.23
CA ASN A 262 2.30 -4.27 -0.47
C ASN A 262 1.01 -4.76 0.17
N TYR A 263 0.79 -4.41 1.42
CA TYR A 263 -0.40 -4.77 2.18
C TYR A 263 -1.30 -3.55 2.40
N LEU A 264 -2.59 -3.76 2.22
CA LEU A 264 -3.61 -2.93 2.83
C LEU A 264 -3.86 -3.49 4.23
N LEU A 265 -3.65 -2.67 5.24
CA LEU A 265 -3.70 -3.02 6.65
C LEU A 265 -4.81 -2.27 7.37
N ALA A 266 -5.27 -2.83 8.47
CA ALA A 266 -6.20 -2.18 9.39
C ALA A 266 -5.76 -2.41 10.85
N ARG A 267 -6.17 -1.51 11.73
CA ARG A 267 -6.15 -1.78 13.17
C ARG A 267 -7.12 -2.92 13.49
N ALA A 268 -6.77 -3.73 14.46
CA ALA A 268 -7.58 -4.89 14.86
C ALA A 268 -8.99 -4.53 15.37
N ASP A 269 -9.20 -3.29 15.83
CA ASP A 269 -10.48 -2.79 16.37
C ASP A 269 -11.42 -2.19 15.29
N VAL A 270 -11.01 -2.14 14.03
CA VAL A 270 -11.90 -1.72 12.93
C VAL A 270 -13.02 -2.75 12.81
N PRO A 271 -14.31 -2.33 12.77
CA PRO A 271 -15.42 -3.29 12.73
C PRO A 271 -15.38 -4.21 11.51
N GLN A 272 -15.62 -5.51 11.74
CA GLN A 272 -15.58 -6.54 10.69
C GLN A 272 -16.50 -6.23 9.50
N GLY A 273 -17.68 -5.62 9.74
CA GLY A 273 -18.59 -5.20 8.68
C GLY A 273 -17.97 -4.15 7.76
N ALA A 274 -17.30 -3.13 8.34
CA ALA A 274 -16.61 -2.11 7.56
C ALA A 274 -15.46 -2.68 6.72
N VAL A 275 -14.71 -3.64 7.28
CA VAL A 275 -13.64 -4.34 6.54
C VAL A 275 -14.20 -5.17 5.40
N ARG A 276 -15.30 -5.91 5.60
CA ARG A 276 -15.95 -6.66 4.52
C ARG A 276 -16.43 -5.75 3.40
N ASP A 277 -17.08 -4.64 3.76
CA ASP A 277 -17.55 -3.64 2.80
C ASP A 277 -16.40 -3.03 2.01
N LEU A 278 -15.30 -2.71 2.68
CA LEU A 278 -14.09 -2.19 2.05
C LEU A 278 -13.49 -3.20 1.06
N LEU A 279 -13.30 -4.46 1.48
CA LEU A 279 -12.74 -5.51 0.63
C LEU A 279 -13.62 -5.80 -0.59
N GLN A 280 -14.95 -5.76 -0.45
CA GLN A 280 -15.83 -5.89 -1.60
C GLN A 280 -15.54 -4.80 -2.64
N VAL A 281 -15.40 -3.53 -2.22
CA VAL A 281 -15.04 -2.44 -3.13
C VAL A 281 -13.65 -2.64 -3.74
N VAL A 282 -12.67 -3.06 -2.92
CA VAL A 282 -11.29 -3.31 -3.39
C VAL A 282 -11.28 -4.34 -4.51
N PHE A 283 -11.99 -5.46 -4.36
CA PHE A 283 -12.02 -6.52 -5.37
C PHE A 283 -12.91 -6.20 -6.57
N ASP A 284 -14.02 -5.50 -6.38
CA ASP A 284 -14.90 -5.08 -7.48
C ASP A 284 -14.23 -4.02 -8.37
N ARG A 285 -13.38 -3.16 -7.80
CA ARG A 285 -12.78 -2.01 -8.47
C ARG A 285 -11.25 -2.08 -8.61
N TRP A 286 -10.64 -3.23 -8.44
CA TRP A 286 -9.17 -3.38 -8.43
C TRP A 286 -8.46 -2.79 -9.65
N ARG A 287 -9.09 -2.84 -10.84
CA ARG A 287 -8.52 -2.24 -12.05
C ARG A 287 -8.37 -0.73 -11.94
N ASP A 288 -9.36 -0.07 -11.37
CA ASP A 288 -9.32 1.38 -11.13
C ASP A 288 -8.27 1.74 -10.08
N LEU A 289 -8.19 0.92 -9.02
CA LEU A 289 -7.24 1.12 -7.91
C LEU A 289 -5.78 0.99 -8.35
N LEU A 290 -5.48 0.08 -9.28
CA LEU A 290 -4.11 -0.21 -9.71
C LEU A 290 -3.69 0.51 -10.98
N ARG A 291 -4.58 1.23 -11.64
CA ARG A 291 -4.33 1.89 -12.93
C ARG A 291 -3.11 2.83 -12.89
N GLU A 292 -2.99 3.62 -11.83
CA GLU A 292 -1.92 4.62 -11.64
C GLU A 292 -0.79 4.10 -10.75
N VAL A 293 -0.87 2.85 -10.29
CA VAL A 293 0.11 2.28 -9.35
C VAL A 293 1.20 1.50 -10.09
N THR A 294 0.79 0.56 -10.94
CA THR A 294 1.72 -0.26 -11.72
C THR A 294 1.03 -0.87 -12.94
N ALA A 295 1.66 -0.77 -14.09
CA ALA A 295 1.12 -1.31 -15.33
C ALA A 295 1.03 -2.85 -15.27
N GLY A 296 -0.11 -3.39 -15.71
CA GLY A 296 -0.34 -4.83 -15.78
C GLY A 296 -0.52 -5.55 -14.44
N ALA A 297 -0.53 -4.84 -13.31
CA ALA A 297 -0.82 -5.45 -12.02
C ALA A 297 -2.24 -6.02 -11.97
N ARG A 298 -2.37 -7.16 -11.28
CA ARG A 298 -3.65 -7.81 -11.02
C ARG A 298 -3.80 -8.04 -9.52
N LEU A 299 -5.00 -7.81 -9.02
CA LEU A 299 -5.39 -8.17 -7.68
C LEU A 299 -6.34 -9.37 -7.76
N GLU A 300 -5.84 -10.53 -7.36
CA GLU A 300 -6.63 -11.76 -7.31
C GLU A 300 -6.80 -12.20 -5.86
N PRO A 301 -8.02 -12.51 -5.41
CA PRO A 301 -8.29 -12.86 -4.02
C PRO A 301 -7.37 -13.97 -3.49
N ARG A 302 -7.07 -15.01 -4.27
CA ARG A 302 -6.20 -16.13 -3.87
C ARG A 302 -4.76 -15.71 -3.50
N PHE A 303 -4.25 -14.63 -4.10
CA PHE A 303 -2.94 -14.08 -3.75
C PHE A 303 -3.02 -12.99 -2.68
N ALA A 304 -4.19 -12.37 -2.54
CA ALA A 304 -4.42 -11.31 -1.57
C ALA A 304 -4.36 -11.81 -0.11
N ILE A 305 -4.64 -13.09 0.12
CA ILE A 305 -4.56 -13.74 1.45
C ILE A 305 -3.12 -14.06 1.89
N SER A 306 -2.14 -13.93 0.99
CA SER A 306 -0.72 -14.24 1.26
C SER A 306 -0.06 -13.08 1.99
N THR A 307 -0.24 -13.00 3.29
CA THR A 307 0.17 -11.87 4.15
C THR A 307 1.31 -12.20 5.11
N GLY A 308 2.00 -13.33 4.91
CA GLY A 308 3.16 -13.74 5.72
C GLY A 308 2.83 -13.82 7.21
N GLU A 309 3.66 -13.19 8.02
CA GLU A 309 3.51 -13.14 9.48
C GLU A 309 2.41 -12.16 9.94
N VAL A 310 1.89 -11.30 9.05
CA VAL A 310 0.84 -10.35 9.40
C VAL A 310 -0.51 -11.05 9.45
N PRO A 311 -1.17 -11.15 10.63
CA PRO A 311 -2.44 -11.86 10.76
C PRO A 311 -3.54 -11.16 9.98
N LEU A 312 -4.42 -11.96 9.35
CA LEU A 312 -5.60 -11.42 8.68
C LEU A 312 -6.58 -10.84 9.71
N HIS A 313 -7.15 -9.68 9.39
CA HIS A 313 -8.24 -9.09 10.15
C HIS A 313 -9.46 -10.02 10.16
N PRO A 314 -10.21 -10.18 11.28
CA PRO A 314 -11.39 -11.06 11.32
C PRO A 314 -12.43 -10.77 10.24
N GLY A 315 -12.63 -9.50 9.86
CA GLY A 315 -13.49 -9.10 8.75
C GLY A 315 -12.97 -9.53 7.38
N ALA A 316 -11.64 -9.60 7.20
CA ALA A 316 -11.00 -10.12 5.99
C ALA A 316 -11.16 -11.64 5.91
N VAL A 317 -10.94 -12.35 7.03
CA VAL A 317 -11.20 -13.80 7.11
C VAL A 317 -12.64 -14.13 6.74
N ALA A 318 -13.61 -13.37 7.27
CA ALA A 318 -15.03 -13.57 6.94
C ALA A 318 -15.34 -13.29 5.46
N HIS A 319 -14.72 -12.26 4.87
CA HIS A 319 -14.83 -11.95 3.44
C HIS A 319 -14.31 -13.10 2.57
N TYR A 320 -13.08 -13.56 2.83
CA TYR A 320 -12.46 -14.61 2.04
C TYR A 320 -13.17 -15.96 2.17
N ARG A 321 -13.69 -16.31 3.35
CA ARG A 321 -14.52 -17.50 3.53
C ARG A 321 -15.82 -17.43 2.72
N ALA A 322 -16.42 -16.25 2.59
CA ALA A 322 -17.62 -16.09 1.78
C ALA A 322 -17.36 -16.20 0.26
N VAL A 323 -16.12 -15.89 -0.17
CA VAL A 323 -15.72 -15.97 -1.60
C VAL A 323 -15.28 -17.38 -1.99
N TYR A 324 -14.66 -18.14 -1.07
CA TYR A 324 -14.03 -19.45 -1.35
C TYR A 324 -14.71 -20.64 -0.66
N GLY A 325 -15.59 -20.41 0.31
CA GLY A 325 -16.36 -21.42 1.03
C GLY A 325 -17.69 -21.65 0.40
#